data_35c06f136371da9434cfe98633bcdcbd
#
_entry.id   35c06f136371da9434cfe98633bcdcbd
#
_cell.length_a   1.000
_cell.length_b   1.000
_cell.length_c   1.000
_cell.angle_alpha   90.00
_cell.angle_beta   90.00
_cell.angle_gamma   90.00
#
_symmetry.space_group_name_H-M   'P 1'
#
loop_
_entity.id
_entity.type
_entity.pdbx_description
1 polymer ?
#
loop_
_entity_poly.entity_id
_entity_poly.type
_entity_poly.pdbx_seq_one_letter_code
_entity_poly.pdbx_strand_id
1 'polypeptide(L)'
;MHPLLFLSILLFGTSLASSPAENCCEELKQLKEHLRKVEEKVDGVINDFMTVHRARSFSTGSERLYTTNEQEGNFEMASATCIQAGGRIPSPKKEGENKFLQEVVQRRNKPAFLVGHKGEGYTNWADGEPNNADGTKNCAEIDIDGKWHAASCEQAHLIVCEFAFIP
;
A
#
# COMPACT_ATOMS: atom_id res chain seq x y z
N MET A 1 15.96 37.09 77.01
CA MET A 1 16.32 36.04 76.07
C MET A 1 15.02 35.39 75.58
N HIS A 2 14.59 35.71 74.37
CA HIS A 2 13.38 35.17 73.76
C HIS A 2 13.66 33.87 73.03
N PRO A 3 12.87 32.80 73.17
CA PRO A 3 12.92 31.68 72.26
C PRO A 3 12.02 31.94 71.05
N LEU A 4 12.61 31.80 69.85
CA LEU A 4 11.94 31.83 68.55
C LEU A 4 11.10 30.57 68.35
N LEU A 5 9.80 30.75 68.28
CA LEU A 5 8.85 29.72 67.85
C LEU A 5 8.92 29.57 66.31
N PHE A 6 9.46 28.41 65.84
CA PHE A 6 9.35 28.03 64.42
C PHE A 6 7.95 27.48 64.17
N LEU A 7 7.18 28.25 63.42
CA LEU A 7 5.85 27.82 62.94
C LEU A 7 6.04 27.02 61.64
N SER A 8 5.97 25.71 61.77
CA SER A 8 5.98 24.80 60.62
C SER A 8 4.61 24.86 59.93
N ILE A 9 4.53 25.56 58.82
CA ILE A 9 3.33 25.54 57.93
C ILE A 9 3.37 24.23 57.14
N LEU A 10 2.58 23.27 57.58
CA LEU A 10 2.27 22.06 56.78
C LEU A 10 1.31 22.48 55.65
N LEU A 11 1.84 22.64 54.48
CA LEU A 11 1.05 22.73 53.24
C LEU A 11 0.42 21.38 52.96
N PHE A 12 -0.80 21.16 53.45
CA PHE A 12 -1.65 20.09 52.97
C PHE A 12 -2.04 20.42 51.51
N GLY A 13 -1.36 19.77 50.55
CA GLY A 13 -1.81 19.76 49.17
C GLY A 13 -3.20 19.12 49.12
N THR A 14 -4.25 19.91 49.02
CA THR A 14 -5.58 19.40 48.71
C THR A 14 -5.54 18.91 47.24
N SER A 15 -5.40 17.60 47.07
CA SER A 15 -5.75 16.99 45.80
C SER A 15 -7.23 17.25 45.57
N LEU A 16 -7.54 18.26 44.71
CA LEU A 16 -8.91 18.50 44.24
C LEU A 16 -9.26 17.27 43.35
N ALA A 17 -10.00 16.34 43.93
CA ALA A 17 -10.65 15.30 43.14
C ALA A 17 -11.59 16.05 42.15
N SER A 18 -11.36 15.81 40.84
CA SER A 18 -12.24 16.38 39.80
C SER A 18 -13.68 15.96 40.06
N SER A 19 -14.60 16.92 39.87
CA SER A 19 -16.03 16.64 40.08
C SER A 19 -16.51 15.57 39.09
N PRO A 20 -17.52 14.76 39.42
CA PRO A 20 -18.09 13.78 38.51
C PRO A 20 -18.50 14.37 37.15
N ALA A 21 -18.90 15.65 37.13
CA ALA A 21 -19.24 16.37 35.90
C ALA A 21 -18.00 16.72 35.03
N GLU A 22 -16.87 17.05 35.67
CA GLU A 22 -15.60 17.28 34.93
C GLU A 22 -15.06 16.01 34.33
N ASN A 23 -15.15 14.88 35.05
CA ASN A 23 -14.73 13.57 34.55
C ASN A 23 -15.60 13.14 33.36
N CYS A 24 -16.92 13.32 33.42
CA CYS A 24 -17.84 13.05 32.31
C CYS A 24 -17.53 13.91 31.07
N CYS A 25 -17.20 15.19 31.25
CA CYS A 25 -16.79 16.06 30.15
C CYS A 25 -15.49 15.58 29.46
N GLU A 26 -14.52 15.12 30.24
CA GLU A 26 -13.25 14.64 29.70
C GLU A 26 -13.41 13.30 28.96
N GLU A 27 -14.20 12.38 29.50
CA GLU A 27 -14.57 11.13 28.82
C GLU A 27 -15.28 11.39 27.49
N LEU A 28 -16.20 12.37 27.47
CA LEU A 28 -16.90 12.77 26.24
C LEU A 28 -15.95 13.34 25.18
N LYS A 29 -14.94 14.13 25.58
CA LYS A 29 -13.91 14.63 24.67
C LYS A 29 -13.06 13.50 24.10
N GLN A 30 -12.65 12.55 24.93
CA GLN A 30 -11.87 11.39 24.51
C GLN A 30 -12.66 10.51 23.55
N LEU A 31 -13.95 10.32 23.81
CA LEU A 31 -14.83 9.55 22.93
C LEU A 31 -15.01 10.25 21.57
N LYS A 32 -15.19 11.56 21.56
CA LYS A 32 -15.26 12.34 20.31
C LYS A 32 -13.98 12.25 19.50
N GLU A 33 -12.83 12.33 20.15
CA GLU A 33 -11.53 12.19 19.47
C GLU A 33 -11.31 10.77 18.91
N HIS A 34 -11.75 9.73 19.65
CA HIS A 34 -11.75 8.37 19.16
C HIS A 34 -12.65 8.19 17.92
N LEU A 35 -13.86 8.76 17.99
CA LEU A 35 -14.82 8.71 16.90
C LEU A 35 -14.24 9.37 15.63
N ARG A 36 -13.64 10.56 15.76
CA ARG A 36 -12.97 11.25 14.65
C ARG A 36 -11.87 10.40 14.02
N LYS A 37 -11.03 9.73 14.82
CA LYS A 37 -9.97 8.83 14.32
C LYS A 37 -10.52 7.60 13.61
N VAL A 38 -11.66 7.08 14.06
CA VAL A 38 -12.36 5.98 13.38
C VAL A 38 -12.93 6.46 12.04
N GLU A 39 -13.59 7.62 12.03
CA GLU A 39 -14.10 8.23 10.79
C GLU A 39 -13.00 8.45 9.76
N GLU A 40 -11.85 9.02 10.16
CA GLU A 40 -10.70 9.22 9.27
C GLU A 40 -10.16 7.89 8.70
N LYS A 41 -10.10 6.83 9.52
CA LYS A 41 -9.69 5.50 9.05
C LYS A 41 -10.70 4.89 8.10
N VAL A 42 -11.98 5.03 8.37
CA VAL A 42 -13.06 4.53 7.51
C VAL A 42 -13.04 5.28 6.17
N ASP A 43 -12.89 6.61 6.18
CA ASP A 43 -12.78 7.41 4.96
C ASP A 43 -11.53 7.02 4.15
N GLY A 44 -10.40 6.75 4.83
CA GLY A 44 -9.19 6.20 4.20
C GLY A 44 -9.47 4.88 3.48
N VAL A 45 -10.08 3.92 4.16
CA VAL A 45 -10.44 2.61 3.58
C VAL A 45 -11.43 2.76 2.43
N ILE A 46 -12.44 3.63 2.56
CA ILE A 46 -13.41 3.91 1.50
C ILE A 46 -12.72 4.54 0.29
N ASN A 47 -11.81 5.49 0.50
CA ASN A 47 -11.07 6.13 -0.58
C ASN A 47 -10.15 5.17 -1.28
N ASP A 48 -9.45 4.30 -0.54
CA ASP A 48 -8.60 3.24 -1.09
C ASP A 48 -9.45 2.22 -1.88
N PHE A 49 -10.60 1.81 -1.33
CA PHE A 49 -11.56 0.96 -2.01
C PHE A 49 -12.12 1.62 -3.28
N MET A 50 -12.45 2.90 -3.24
CA MET A 50 -12.94 3.66 -4.40
C MET A 50 -11.85 3.88 -5.43
N THR A 51 -10.58 4.03 -5.00
CA THR A 51 -9.42 4.13 -5.89
C THR A 51 -9.21 2.80 -6.60
N VAL A 52 -9.27 1.69 -5.89
CA VAL A 52 -9.28 0.32 -6.45
C VAL A 52 -10.48 0.12 -7.38
N HIS A 53 -11.66 0.60 -7.01
CA HIS A 53 -12.87 0.50 -7.83
C HIS A 53 -12.82 1.36 -9.11
N ARG A 54 -12.19 2.54 -9.05
CA ARG A 54 -11.99 3.40 -10.23
C ARG A 54 -10.85 2.93 -11.13
N ALA A 55 -9.85 2.22 -10.56
CA ALA A 55 -8.81 1.53 -11.32
C ALA A 55 -9.32 0.27 -12.04
N ARG A 56 -10.59 -0.08 -11.89
CA ARG A 56 -11.22 -1.22 -12.55
C ARG A 56 -11.26 -1.02 -14.06
N SER A 57 -10.31 -1.59 -14.75
CA SER A 57 -10.54 -2.11 -16.08
C SER A 57 -11.24 -3.45 -15.94
N PHE A 58 -12.56 -3.42 -15.68
CA PHE A 58 -13.35 -4.63 -15.87
C PHE A 58 -13.49 -4.88 -17.36
N SER A 59 -12.76 -5.81 -17.87
CA SER A 59 -13.19 -6.51 -19.06
C SER A 59 -13.83 -7.81 -18.63
N THR A 60 -14.97 -8.07 -19.18
CA THR A 60 -15.64 -9.36 -19.15
C THR A 60 -14.68 -10.44 -19.65
N GLY A 61 -14.10 -11.23 -18.72
CA GLY A 61 -13.21 -12.34 -19.04
C GLY A 61 -11.86 -12.38 -18.32
N SER A 62 -11.50 -11.36 -17.53
CA SER A 62 -10.31 -11.45 -16.66
C SER A 62 -10.72 -11.88 -15.25
N GLU A 63 -10.20 -13.02 -14.80
CA GLU A 63 -10.32 -13.49 -13.42
C GLU A 63 -9.34 -12.77 -12.48
N ARG A 64 -8.69 -11.71 -12.97
CA ARG A 64 -7.61 -10.99 -12.31
C ARG A 64 -7.90 -9.49 -12.24
N LEU A 65 -7.55 -8.89 -11.11
CA LEU A 65 -7.58 -7.45 -10.89
C LEU A 65 -6.15 -6.95 -10.73
N TYR A 66 -5.78 -5.91 -11.46
CA TYR A 66 -4.52 -5.20 -11.31
C TYR A 66 -4.77 -3.81 -10.73
N THR A 67 -4.08 -3.48 -9.64
CA THR A 67 -4.21 -2.18 -8.97
C THR A 67 -2.85 -1.62 -8.59
N THR A 68 -2.78 -0.31 -8.36
CA THR A 68 -1.60 0.37 -7.86
C THR A 68 -1.97 1.35 -6.76
N ASN A 69 -1.09 1.48 -5.75
CA ASN A 69 -1.13 2.54 -4.75
C ASN A 69 -0.31 3.77 -5.18
N GLU A 70 0.14 3.81 -6.44
CA GLU A 70 0.93 4.89 -7.05
C GLU A 70 2.35 5.07 -6.46
N GLN A 71 2.76 4.21 -5.55
CA GLN A 71 4.11 4.22 -5.01
C GLN A 71 5.08 3.52 -5.96
N GLU A 72 6.35 3.84 -5.81
CA GLU A 72 7.45 3.20 -6.51
C GLU A 72 8.38 2.52 -5.51
N GLY A 73 9.02 1.44 -5.92
CA GLY A 73 9.97 0.72 -5.11
C GLY A 73 10.70 -0.35 -5.91
N ASN A 74 11.74 -0.94 -5.32
CA ASN A 74 12.41 -2.09 -5.87
C ASN A 74 11.53 -3.35 -5.78
N PHE A 75 11.97 -4.45 -6.36
CA PHE A 75 11.18 -5.67 -6.43
C PHE A 75 10.78 -6.21 -5.05
N GLU A 76 11.67 -6.15 -4.07
CA GLU A 76 11.42 -6.62 -2.71
C GLU A 76 10.31 -5.80 -2.05
N MET A 77 10.40 -4.48 -2.14
CA MET A 77 9.37 -3.55 -1.64
C MET A 77 8.03 -3.78 -2.33
N ALA A 78 8.02 -3.90 -3.65
CA ALA A 78 6.81 -4.16 -4.43
C ALA A 78 6.17 -5.50 -4.02
N SER A 79 6.98 -6.56 -3.89
CA SER A 79 6.52 -7.88 -3.44
C SER A 79 5.92 -7.84 -2.04
N ALA A 80 6.62 -7.22 -1.08
CA ALA A 80 6.15 -7.07 0.30
C ALA A 80 4.83 -6.29 0.37
N THR A 81 4.73 -5.17 -0.36
CA THR A 81 3.52 -4.34 -0.43
C THR A 81 2.33 -5.15 -0.97
N CYS A 82 2.51 -5.90 -2.06
CA CYS A 82 1.44 -6.71 -2.64
C CYS A 82 1.01 -7.86 -1.72
N ILE A 83 1.96 -8.55 -1.07
CA ILE A 83 1.66 -9.62 -0.10
C ILE A 83 0.88 -9.05 1.10
N GLN A 84 1.29 -7.90 1.64
CA GLN A 84 0.60 -7.25 2.75
C GLN A 84 -0.83 -6.84 2.38
N ALA A 85 -1.07 -6.47 1.11
CA ALA A 85 -2.41 -6.16 0.59
C ALA A 85 -3.25 -7.40 0.27
N GLY A 86 -2.72 -8.62 0.43
CA GLY A 86 -3.40 -9.88 0.07
C GLY A 86 -3.33 -10.23 -1.43
N GLY A 87 -2.46 -9.58 -2.17
CA GLY A 87 -2.20 -9.82 -3.58
C GLY A 87 -0.78 -10.37 -3.83
N ARG A 88 -0.31 -10.21 -5.06
CA ARG A 88 1.05 -10.60 -5.48
C ARG A 88 1.55 -9.73 -6.63
N ILE A 89 2.83 -9.82 -6.95
CA ILE A 89 3.39 -9.25 -8.19
C ILE A 89 2.63 -9.84 -9.39
N PRO A 90 2.26 -9.01 -10.39
CA PRO A 90 1.55 -9.44 -11.58
C PRO A 90 2.22 -10.59 -12.32
N SER A 91 1.41 -11.52 -12.79
CA SER A 91 1.88 -12.68 -13.58
C SER A 91 0.84 -12.98 -14.68
N PRO A 92 0.77 -12.16 -15.74
CA PRO A 92 -0.21 -12.34 -16.80
C PRO A 92 0.03 -13.66 -17.55
N LYS A 93 -1.05 -14.44 -17.72
CA LYS A 93 -1.02 -15.77 -18.37
C LYS A 93 -1.76 -15.78 -19.71
N LYS A 94 -2.35 -14.66 -20.10
CA LYS A 94 -3.12 -14.48 -21.34
C LYS A 94 -2.91 -13.06 -21.84
N GLU A 95 -3.06 -12.87 -23.13
CA GLU A 95 -2.95 -11.56 -23.77
C GLU A 95 -3.90 -10.52 -23.15
N GLY A 96 -5.14 -10.89 -22.83
CA GLY A 96 -6.10 -10.01 -22.16
C GLY A 96 -5.61 -9.54 -20.78
N GLU A 97 -5.02 -10.41 -19.98
CA GLU A 97 -4.44 -10.06 -18.69
C GLU A 97 -3.26 -9.08 -18.83
N ASN A 98 -2.39 -9.32 -19.82
CA ASN A 98 -1.29 -8.41 -20.15
C ASN A 98 -1.79 -7.02 -20.55
N LYS A 99 -2.84 -6.96 -21.36
CA LYS A 99 -3.46 -5.71 -21.78
C LYS A 99 -4.01 -4.89 -20.61
N PHE A 100 -4.63 -5.55 -19.61
CA PHE A 100 -5.10 -4.86 -18.41
C PHE A 100 -3.96 -4.34 -17.55
N LEU A 101 -2.89 -5.12 -17.39
CA LEU A 101 -1.69 -4.67 -16.69
C LEU A 101 -1.05 -3.49 -17.45
N GLN A 102 -0.99 -3.56 -18.78
CA GLN A 102 -0.53 -2.45 -19.64
C GLN A 102 -1.34 -1.18 -19.39
N GLU A 103 -2.67 -1.26 -19.31
CA GLU A 103 -3.51 -0.08 -19.05
C GLU A 103 -3.18 0.61 -17.72
N VAL A 104 -2.79 -0.15 -16.68
CA VAL A 104 -2.38 0.41 -15.40
C VAL A 104 -1.06 1.17 -15.54
N VAL A 105 -0.03 0.56 -16.13
CA VAL A 105 1.30 1.18 -16.30
C VAL A 105 1.25 2.36 -17.26
N GLN A 106 0.45 2.27 -18.34
CA GLN A 106 0.27 3.32 -19.33
C GLN A 106 -0.37 4.58 -18.73
N ARG A 107 -1.41 4.44 -17.89
CA ARG A 107 -2.05 5.57 -17.19
C ARG A 107 -1.09 6.33 -16.28
N ARG A 108 -0.09 5.67 -15.74
CA ARG A 108 0.92 6.25 -14.85
C ARG A 108 2.22 6.62 -15.57
N ASN A 109 2.33 6.23 -16.85
CA ASN A 109 3.53 6.41 -17.68
C ASN A 109 4.80 5.87 -16.97
N LYS A 110 4.71 4.70 -16.32
CA LYS A 110 5.78 4.09 -15.54
C LYS A 110 5.75 2.58 -15.70
N PRO A 111 6.93 1.93 -15.85
CA PRO A 111 7.02 0.48 -15.87
C PRO A 111 6.67 -0.11 -14.50
N ALA A 112 6.27 -1.38 -14.48
CA ALA A 112 6.01 -2.14 -13.26
C ALA A 112 6.69 -3.50 -13.31
N PHE A 113 7.02 -4.06 -12.16
CA PHE A 113 7.51 -5.44 -12.09
C PHE A 113 6.41 -6.44 -12.45
N LEU A 114 6.83 -7.52 -13.07
CA LEU A 114 6.01 -8.70 -13.29
C LEU A 114 6.82 -9.98 -13.03
N VAL A 115 6.12 -11.08 -12.81
CA VAL A 115 6.72 -12.43 -12.84
C VAL A 115 6.61 -12.95 -14.27
N GLY A 116 7.72 -12.84 -15.00
CA GLY A 116 7.82 -13.38 -16.35
C GLY A 116 7.92 -14.90 -16.34
N HIS A 117 7.28 -15.55 -17.29
CA HIS A 117 7.41 -16.98 -17.49
C HIS A 117 8.59 -17.28 -18.42
N LYS A 118 9.48 -18.18 -18.00
CA LYS A 118 10.49 -18.79 -18.87
C LYS A 118 9.93 -20.14 -19.31
N GLY A 119 9.56 -20.28 -20.57
CA GLY A 119 9.11 -21.55 -21.13
C GLY A 119 7.67 -21.55 -21.63
N GLU A 120 6.94 -22.66 -21.40
CA GLU A 120 5.57 -22.83 -21.91
C GLU A 120 4.57 -21.86 -21.28
N GLY A 121 3.75 -21.22 -22.11
CA GLY A 121 2.70 -20.31 -21.70
C GLY A 121 2.77 -18.96 -22.41
N TYR A 122 1.92 -18.03 -21.99
CA TYR A 122 1.87 -16.69 -22.54
C TYR A 122 3.12 -15.88 -22.15
N THR A 123 3.72 -15.25 -23.14
CA THR A 123 4.83 -14.30 -22.98
C THR A 123 4.63 -13.12 -23.93
N ASN A 124 5.13 -11.95 -23.55
CA ASN A 124 5.10 -10.76 -24.40
C ASN A 124 6.43 -9.99 -24.34
N TRP A 125 7.55 -10.75 -24.35
CA TRP A 125 8.88 -10.16 -24.35
C TRP A 125 9.09 -9.23 -25.54
N ALA A 126 9.80 -8.11 -25.33
CA ALA A 126 10.26 -7.26 -26.41
C ALA A 126 11.30 -7.98 -27.29
N ASP A 127 11.58 -7.45 -28.47
CA ASP A 127 12.56 -8.03 -29.40
C ASP A 127 13.94 -8.10 -28.73
N GLY A 128 14.53 -9.29 -28.72
CA GLY A 128 15.83 -9.57 -28.08
C GLY A 128 15.77 -9.76 -26.57
N GLU A 129 14.60 -9.75 -25.94
CA GLU A 129 14.40 -10.00 -24.52
C GLU A 129 13.98 -11.47 -24.23
N PRO A 130 14.24 -12.01 -23.04
CA PRO A 130 14.96 -11.41 -21.92
C PRO A 130 16.47 -11.37 -22.14
N ASN A 131 17.07 -10.17 -22.09
CA ASN A 131 18.51 -9.98 -22.22
C ASN A 131 19.15 -9.72 -20.85
N ASN A 132 19.86 -10.70 -20.33
CA ASN A 132 20.61 -10.65 -19.08
C ASN A 132 22.08 -11.11 -19.29
N ALA A 133 22.73 -10.60 -20.32
CA ALA A 133 24.08 -11.00 -20.68
C ALA A 133 25.13 -10.66 -19.62
N ASP A 134 24.90 -9.60 -18.83
CA ASP A 134 25.75 -9.15 -17.72
C ASP A 134 25.40 -9.80 -16.37
N GLY A 135 24.30 -10.58 -16.29
CA GLY A 135 23.86 -11.26 -15.07
C GLY A 135 23.25 -10.34 -14.00
N THR A 136 22.99 -9.07 -14.30
CA THR A 136 22.49 -8.08 -13.32
C THR A 136 20.97 -7.95 -13.32
N LYS A 137 20.28 -8.47 -14.33
CA LYS A 137 18.83 -8.35 -14.54
C LYS A 137 18.09 -9.63 -14.16
N ASN A 138 17.82 -9.80 -12.87
CA ASN A 138 17.18 -11.00 -12.33
C ASN A 138 15.66 -10.86 -12.14
N CYS A 139 15.10 -9.70 -12.44
CA CYS A 139 13.67 -9.41 -12.44
C CYS A 139 13.16 -9.16 -13.86
N ALA A 140 11.85 -9.04 -14.00
CA ALA A 140 11.19 -8.65 -15.24
C ALA A 140 10.26 -7.47 -15.00
N GLU A 141 10.13 -6.62 -16.01
CA GLU A 141 9.24 -5.47 -16.02
C GLU A 141 8.32 -5.49 -17.23
N ILE A 142 7.18 -4.85 -17.12
CA ILE A 142 6.32 -4.47 -18.23
C ILE A 142 6.44 -2.98 -18.47
N ASP A 143 6.67 -2.59 -19.71
CA ASP A 143 6.68 -1.20 -20.13
C ASP A 143 5.28 -0.67 -20.45
N ILE A 144 5.20 0.61 -20.78
CA ILE A 144 3.92 1.28 -21.12
C ILE A 144 3.27 0.75 -22.42
N ASP A 145 4.04 0.08 -23.27
CA ASP A 145 3.55 -0.56 -24.50
C ASP A 145 3.13 -2.01 -24.27
N GLY A 146 3.21 -2.47 -23.04
CA GLY A 146 2.84 -3.83 -22.64
C GLY A 146 3.89 -4.88 -22.94
N LYS A 147 5.10 -4.47 -23.34
CA LYS A 147 6.22 -5.39 -23.62
C LYS A 147 7.01 -5.69 -22.37
N TRP A 148 7.59 -6.87 -22.31
CA TRP A 148 8.36 -7.33 -21.16
C TRP A 148 9.85 -7.20 -21.41
N HIS A 149 10.59 -6.80 -20.38
CA HIS A 149 12.04 -6.64 -20.41
C HIS A 149 12.67 -7.28 -19.18
N ALA A 150 13.90 -7.76 -19.33
CA ALA A 150 14.71 -8.11 -18.17
C ALA A 150 15.13 -6.82 -17.45
N ALA A 151 14.95 -6.78 -16.13
CA ALA A 151 15.19 -5.60 -15.31
C ALA A 151 16.04 -5.92 -14.06
N SER A 152 16.74 -4.92 -13.54
CA SER A 152 17.37 -5.02 -12.23
C SER A 152 16.31 -5.02 -11.13
N CYS A 153 16.40 -5.94 -10.18
CA CYS A 153 15.50 -6.00 -9.04
C CYS A 153 15.62 -4.79 -8.10
N GLU A 154 16.74 -4.06 -8.17
CA GLU A 154 17.02 -2.87 -7.35
C GLU A 154 16.47 -1.57 -7.95
N GLN A 155 16.09 -1.59 -9.21
CA GLN A 155 15.49 -0.43 -9.87
C GLN A 155 14.11 -0.13 -9.28
N ALA A 156 13.77 1.16 -9.14
CA ALA A 156 12.45 1.55 -8.67
C ALA A 156 11.44 1.55 -9.82
N HIS A 157 10.33 0.86 -9.63
CA HIS A 157 9.21 0.78 -10.56
C HIS A 157 7.89 1.04 -9.84
N LEU A 158 6.85 1.34 -10.61
CA LEU A 158 5.50 1.46 -10.09
C LEU A 158 5.08 0.15 -9.41
N ILE A 159 4.60 0.23 -8.18
CA ILE A 159 4.07 -0.93 -7.46
C ILE A 159 2.67 -1.22 -7.99
N VAL A 160 2.54 -2.32 -8.70
CA VAL A 160 1.27 -2.86 -9.19
C VAL A 160 1.06 -4.24 -8.58
N CYS A 161 -0.12 -4.49 -8.06
CA CYS A 161 -0.48 -5.77 -7.45
C CYS A 161 -1.58 -6.48 -8.25
N GLU A 162 -1.44 -7.79 -8.36
CA GLU A 162 -2.44 -8.69 -8.92
C GLU A 162 -3.25 -9.36 -7.82
N PHE A 163 -4.56 -9.35 -7.96
CA PHE A 163 -5.50 -10.08 -7.10
C PHE A 163 -6.29 -11.08 -7.95
N ALA A 164 -6.39 -12.30 -7.46
CA ALA A 164 -7.30 -13.29 -8.03
C ALA A 164 -8.70 -13.08 -7.43
N PHE A 165 -9.73 -13.13 -8.27
CA PHE A 165 -11.08 -13.32 -7.75
C PHE A 165 -11.19 -14.77 -7.29
N ILE A 166 -11.47 -14.97 -6.01
CA ILE A 166 -11.86 -16.28 -5.49
C ILE A 166 -13.28 -16.53 -5.98
N PRO A 167 -13.54 -17.66 -6.65
CA PRO A 167 -14.89 -18.03 -7.08
C PRO A 167 -15.82 -18.27 -5.91
#